data_edd3810d05efa8916602371ee48b8d91
#
_entry.id   edd3810d05efa8916602371ee48b8d91
#
_cell.length_a   1.000
_cell.length_b   1.000
_cell.length_c   1.000
_cell.angle_alpha   90.00
_cell.angle_beta   90.00
_cell.angle_gamma   90.00
#
_symmetry.space_group_name_H-M   'P 1'
#
loop_
_entity.id
_entity.type
_entity.pdbx_description
1 polymer ?
#
loop_
_entity_poly.entity_id
_entity_poly.type
_entity_poly.pdbx_seq_one_letter_code
_entity_poly.pdbx_strand_id
1 'polypeptide(L)'
;MSFKKNKYSVIKGAISEELAKFCYDYFMMKRQVARTMFDTKYISQFTEYFGVWNDQQVPETYSHYSDIVMETLLVKLLPIMEKETGLKLNTNYSYARIYKKGDVLHRHKDRFSCEISTTMHLGGGCWPIYLEPDASLGGVDEKTGNYKPSKSKGVKVLLEPGDMLVYRGNELEHWRDKLTFDDCGQVFLHYNNVETKGSKENIYDRRPHLGLPAWFKK
;
A
#
# COMPACT_ATOMS: atom_id res chain seq x y z
N MET A 1 -15.83 -1.31 -14.12
CA MET A 1 -14.97 -0.24 -14.68
C MET A 1 -13.71 -0.93 -15.21
N SER A 2 -13.13 -0.47 -16.33
CA SER A 2 -11.93 -1.12 -16.90
C SER A 2 -10.68 -0.34 -16.52
N PHE A 3 -9.69 -1.00 -15.95
CA PHE A 3 -8.38 -0.42 -15.63
C PHE A 3 -7.75 0.27 -16.86
N LYS A 4 -7.83 -0.36 -18.02
CA LYS A 4 -7.28 0.19 -19.28
C LYS A 4 -7.81 1.59 -19.62
N LYS A 5 -9.10 1.84 -19.34
CA LYS A 5 -9.75 3.15 -19.65
C LYS A 5 -9.54 4.18 -18.54
N ASN A 6 -9.67 3.75 -17.28
CA ASN A 6 -9.75 4.67 -16.15
C ASN A 6 -8.45 4.75 -15.36
N LYS A 7 -7.45 3.91 -15.67
CA LYS A 7 -6.20 3.74 -14.91
C LYS A 7 -6.40 3.23 -13.48
N TYR A 8 -7.62 2.84 -13.12
CA TYR A 8 -7.98 2.17 -11.87
C TYR A 8 -9.18 1.25 -12.05
N SER A 9 -9.33 0.30 -11.15
CA SER A 9 -10.48 -0.60 -11.06
C SER A 9 -10.62 -1.17 -9.65
N VAL A 10 -11.83 -1.63 -9.31
CA VAL A 10 -12.12 -2.28 -8.02
C VAL A 10 -12.41 -3.75 -8.29
N ILE A 11 -11.70 -4.63 -7.61
CA ILE A 11 -11.92 -6.08 -7.62
C ILE A 11 -12.61 -6.45 -6.31
N LYS A 12 -13.85 -6.88 -6.40
CA LYS A 12 -14.60 -7.39 -5.26
C LYS A 12 -14.14 -8.80 -4.91
N GLY A 13 -13.89 -9.07 -3.63
CA GLY A 13 -13.46 -10.38 -3.16
C GLY A 13 -12.18 -10.87 -3.85
N ALA A 14 -11.18 -10.02 -4.00
CA ALA A 14 -9.86 -10.40 -4.55
C ALA A 14 -9.22 -11.54 -3.75
N ILE A 15 -9.48 -11.56 -2.44
CA ILE A 15 -9.30 -12.71 -1.54
C ILE A 15 -10.58 -12.94 -0.74
N SER A 16 -10.74 -14.13 -0.15
CA SER A 16 -11.87 -14.40 0.73
C SER A 16 -11.84 -13.52 1.98
N GLU A 17 -13.00 -13.24 2.55
CA GLU A 17 -13.12 -12.52 3.82
C GLU A 17 -12.35 -13.22 4.95
N GLU A 18 -12.39 -14.56 4.98
CA GLU A 18 -11.63 -15.38 5.93
C GLU A 18 -10.12 -15.13 5.83
N LEU A 19 -9.57 -15.10 4.60
CA LEU A 19 -8.15 -14.82 4.40
C LEU A 19 -7.81 -13.37 4.74
N ALA A 20 -8.67 -12.43 4.41
CA ALA A 20 -8.49 -11.02 4.80
C ALA A 20 -8.44 -10.88 6.33
N LYS A 21 -9.40 -11.51 7.02
CA LYS A 21 -9.44 -11.54 8.48
C LYS A 21 -8.19 -12.22 9.08
N PHE A 22 -7.74 -13.33 8.52
CA PHE A 22 -6.50 -13.99 8.97
C PHE A 22 -5.31 -13.05 8.87
N CYS A 23 -5.15 -12.34 7.74
CA CYS A 23 -4.07 -11.38 7.55
C CYS A 23 -4.18 -10.19 8.52
N TYR A 24 -5.40 -9.71 8.78
CA TYR A 24 -5.65 -8.66 9.77
C TYR A 24 -5.27 -9.09 11.19
N ASP A 25 -5.78 -10.24 11.65
CA ASP A 25 -5.52 -10.77 12.98
C ASP A 25 -4.02 -11.06 13.19
N TYR A 26 -3.36 -11.65 12.16
CA TYR A 26 -1.91 -11.84 12.15
C TYR A 26 -1.17 -10.51 12.34
N PHE A 27 -1.56 -9.48 11.59
CA PHE A 27 -0.86 -8.21 11.62
C PHE A 27 -1.12 -7.43 12.92
N MET A 28 -2.32 -7.56 13.50
CA MET A 28 -2.64 -7.05 14.84
C MET A 28 -1.81 -7.74 15.93
N MET A 29 -1.67 -9.07 15.86
CA MET A 29 -0.83 -9.84 16.80
C MET A 29 0.64 -9.43 16.65
N LYS A 30 1.14 -9.29 15.41
CA LYS A 30 2.50 -8.84 15.15
C LYS A 30 2.77 -7.45 15.72
N ARG A 31 1.84 -6.51 15.54
CA ARG A 31 1.89 -5.18 16.16
C ARG A 31 2.03 -5.26 17.67
N GLN A 32 1.22 -6.11 18.33
CA GLN A 32 1.28 -6.29 19.78
C GLN A 32 2.62 -6.86 20.24
N VAL A 33 3.12 -7.88 19.53
CA VAL A 33 4.45 -8.48 19.82
C VAL A 33 5.55 -7.44 19.68
N ALA A 34 5.58 -6.70 18.55
CA ALA A 34 6.56 -5.66 18.31
C ALA A 34 6.53 -4.58 19.39
N ARG A 35 5.32 -4.14 19.80
CA ARG A 35 5.14 -3.14 20.86
C ARG A 35 5.70 -3.62 22.19
N THR A 36 5.38 -4.85 22.60
CA THR A 36 5.91 -5.45 23.82
C THR A 36 7.44 -5.52 23.80
N MET A 37 8.02 -5.96 22.68
CA MET A 37 9.48 -6.06 22.52
C MET A 37 10.17 -4.69 22.59
N PHE A 38 9.57 -3.62 22.06
CA PHE A 38 10.09 -2.26 22.18
C PHE A 38 9.97 -1.71 23.61
N ASP A 39 8.80 -1.84 24.23
CA ASP A 39 8.55 -1.32 25.58
C ASP A 39 9.42 -2.01 26.63
N THR A 40 9.75 -3.28 26.44
CA THR A 40 10.66 -4.06 27.28
C THR A 40 12.14 -3.91 26.89
N LYS A 41 12.44 -3.11 25.86
CA LYS A 41 13.80 -2.89 25.32
C LYS A 41 14.49 -4.17 24.83
N TYR A 42 13.70 -5.20 24.49
CA TYR A 42 14.21 -6.45 23.95
C TYR A 42 14.77 -6.28 22.54
N ILE A 43 14.17 -5.40 21.72
CA ILE A 43 14.66 -4.98 20.41
C ILE A 43 14.81 -3.47 20.37
N SER A 44 15.71 -3.00 19.52
CA SER A 44 15.87 -1.56 19.25
C SER A 44 14.64 -1.01 18.53
N GLN A 45 14.24 0.21 18.84
CA GLN A 45 13.19 0.95 18.12
C GLN A 45 13.48 1.15 16.63
N PHE A 46 14.73 0.95 16.19
CA PHE A 46 15.15 1.01 14.79
C PHE A 46 15.14 -0.35 14.09
N THR A 47 14.68 -1.40 14.79
CA THR A 47 14.57 -2.75 14.22
C THR A 47 13.35 -2.84 13.32
N GLU A 48 13.55 -3.01 12.00
CA GLU A 48 12.48 -3.02 11.01
C GLU A 48 11.82 -4.39 10.82
N TYR A 49 12.37 -5.49 11.37
CA TYR A 49 11.89 -6.86 11.16
C TYR A 49 10.48 -7.13 11.69
N PHE A 50 10.05 -6.37 12.69
CA PHE A 50 8.74 -6.51 13.31
C PHE A 50 7.79 -5.37 12.97
N GLY A 51 8.20 -4.47 12.07
CA GLY A 51 7.46 -3.25 11.76
C GLY A 51 7.88 -2.08 12.65
N VAL A 52 7.39 -0.89 12.30
CA VAL A 52 7.82 0.39 12.87
C VAL A 52 6.64 1.33 13.10
N TRP A 53 6.87 2.39 13.90
CA TRP A 53 5.91 3.49 14.13
C TRP A 53 6.44 4.86 13.66
N ASN A 54 7.54 4.88 12.90
CA ASN A 54 8.25 6.09 12.50
C ASN A 54 7.98 6.52 11.04
N ASP A 55 6.91 6.01 10.42
CA ASP A 55 6.54 6.41 9.07
C ASP A 55 6.12 7.89 9.04
N GLN A 56 6.86 8.71 8.31
CA GLN A 56 6.60 10.15 8.22
C GLN A 56 5.29 10.49 7.47
N GLN A 57 4.79 9.59 6.63
CA GLN A 57 3.56 9.79 5.89
C GLN A 57 2.32 9.76 6.81
N VAL A 58 2.35 8.85 7.82
CA VAL A 58 1.32 8.74 8.86
C VAL A 58 2.02 8.49 10.19
N PRO A 59 2.43 9.54 10.91
CA PRO A 59 3.21 9.42 12.13
C PRO A 59 2.54 8.58 13.22
N GLU A 60 3.35 7.88 14.00
CA GLU A 60 2.90 7.06 15.15
C GLU A 60 1.92 5.93 14.77
N THR A 61 1.87 5.55 13.50
CA THR A 61 1.01 4.48 12.99
C THR A 61 1.85 3.27 12.64
N TYR A 62 1.43 2.09 13.14
CA TYR A 62 2.17 0.85 12.91
C TYR A 62 2.15 0.46 11.45
N SER A 63 3.34 0.22 10.90
CA SER A 63 3.54 -0.18 9.52
C SER A 63 4.65 -1.19 9.38
N HIS A 64 4.62 -1.98 8.31
CA HIS A 64 5.67 -2.93 7.98
C HIS A 64 5.90 -3.02 6.47
N TYR A 65 7.11 -2.71 6.07
CA TYR A 65 7.60 -2.91 4.71
C TYR A 65 8.05 -4.37 4.55
N SER A 66 7.62 -5.03 3.48
CA SER A 66 8.06 -6.38 3.11
C SER A 66 7.77 -7.50 4.12
N ASP A 67 6.66 -7.40 4.84
CA ASP A 67 6.18 -8.51 5.67
C ASP A 67 6.00 -9.78 4.83
N ILE A 68 6.51 -10.93 5.30
CA ILE A 68 6.53 -12.19 4.53
C ILE A 68 5.12 -12.67 4.18
N VAL A 69 4.15 -12.55 5.10
CA VAL A 69 2.76 -12.94 4.84
C VAL A 69 2.16 -12.02 3.77
N MET A 70 2.41 -10.71 3.86
CA MET A 70 1.90 -9.74 2.89
C MET A 70 2.59 -9.86 1.52
N GLU A 71 3.87 -10.21 1.47
CA GLU A 71 4.55 -10.50 0.19
C GLU A 71 4.12 -11.85 -0.40
N THR A 72 3.66 -12.79 0.42
CA THR A 72 2.98 -13.99 -0.07
C THR A 72 1.66 -13.64 -0.77
N LEU A 73 0.90 -12.66 -0.24
CA LEU A 73 -0.27 -12.11 -0.93
C LEU A 73 0.11 -11.41 -2.25
N LEU A 74 1.22 -10.65 -2.27
CA LEU A 74 1.74 -10.00 -3.47
C LEU A 74 1.94 -11.01 -4.61
N VAL A 75 2.57 -12.14 -4.32
CA VAL A 75 2.80 -13.21 -5.31
C VAL A 75 1.49 -13.92 -5.68
N LYS A 76 0.66 -14.23 -4.69
CA LYS A 76 -0.63 -14.90 -4.91
C LYS A 76 -1.56 -14.10 -5.82
N LEU A 77 -1.55 -12.79 -5.70
CA LEU A 77 -2.45 -11.90 -6.45
C LEU A 77 -1.90 -11.47 -7.82
N LEU A 78 -0.64 -11.76 -8.13
CA LEU A 78 -0.03 -11.40 -9.43
C LEU A 78 -0.88 -11.84 -10.64
N PRO A 79 -1.41 -13.08 -10.74
CA PRO A 79 -2.25 -13.46 -11.88
C PRO A 79 -3.55 -12.66 -12.00
N ILE A 80 -4.15 -12.28 -10.86
CA ILE A 80 -5.35 -11.44 -10.81
C ILE A 80 -5.01 -10.02 -11.27
N MET A 81 -3.88 -9.48 -10.83
CA MET A 81 -3.38 -8.17 -11.23
C MET A 81 -3.10 -8.10 -12.73
N GLU A 82 -2.41 -9.12 -13.29
CA GLU A 82 -2.15 -9.19 -14.73
C GLU A 82 -3.43 -9.28 -15.55
N LYS A 83 -4.41 -10.09 -15.11
CA LYS A 83 -5.71 -10.22 -15.76
C LYS A 83 -6.47 -8.89 -15.76
N GLU A 84 -6.53 -8.20 -14.61
CA GLU A 84 -7.30 -6.96 -14.46
C GLU A 84 -6.67 -5.79 -15.23
N THR A 85 -5.35 -5.68 -15.19
CA THR A 85 -4.64 -4.58 -15.85
C THR A 85 -4.41 -4.82 -17.34
N GLY A 86 -4.35 -6.09 -17.76
CA GLY A 86 -3.93 -6.50 -19.12
C GLY A 86 -2.43 -6.33 -19.35
N LEU A 87 -1.64 -6.18 -18.29
CA LEU A 87 -0.19 -5.97 -18.31
C LEU A 87 0.54 -7.23 -17.83
N LYS A 88 1.80 -7.37 -18.20
CA LYS A 88 2.74 -8.29 -17.55
C LYS A 88 3.47 -7.53 -16.44
N LEU A 89 3.54 -8.10 -15.24
CA LEU A 89 3.96 -7.38 -14.05
C LEU A 89 5.14 -8.04 -13.34
N ASN A 90 6.10 -7.22 -12.91
CA ASN A 90 7.13 -7.57 -11.94
C ASN A 90 6.65 -7.24 -10.53
N THR A 91 6.80 -8.17 -9.59
CA THR A 91 6.53 -7.91 -8.17
C THR A 91 7.63 -7.05 -7.55
N ASN A 92 7.27 -6.02 -6.79
CA ASN A 92 8.24 -5.15 -6.13
C ASN A 92 8.25 -5.36 -4.62
N TYR A 93 7.19 -4.97 -3.91
CA TYR A 93 7.13 -5.12 -2.46
C TYR A 93 5.69 -4.98 -1.95
N SER A 94 5.48 -5.41 -0.72
CA SER A 94 4.29 -5.10 0.07
C SER A 94 4.57 -4.04 1.13
N TYR A 95 3.55 -3.28 1.47
CA TYR A 95 3.54 -2.41 2.63
C TYR A 95 2.22 -2.60 3.37
N ALA A 96 2.25 -2.84 4.67
CA ALA A 96 1.05 -3.01 5.47
C ALA A 96 0.99 -1.96 6.57
N ARG A 97 -0.22 -1.53 6.93
CA ARG A 97 -0.43 -0.50 7.95
C ARG A 97 -1.69 -0.77 8.75
N ILE A 98 -1.62 -0.59 10.08
CA ILE A 98 -2.78 -0.49 10.95
C ILE A 98 -2.96 0.97 11.31
N TYR A 99 -3.85 1.62 10.59
CA TYR A 99 -4.23 3.00 10.89
C TYR A 99 -5.02 3.06 12.20
N LYS A 100 -4.89 4.17 12.92
CA LYS A 100 -5.60 4.47 14.15
C LYS A 100 -6.52 5.66 13.98
N LYS A 101 -7.50 5.77 14.85
CA LYS A 101 -8.44 6.90 14.88
C LYS A 101 -7.72 8.24 14.84
N GLY A 102 -8.16 9.08 13.93
CA GLY A 102 -7.57 10.39 13.69
C GLY A 102 -6.53 10.45 12.58
N ASP A 103 -6.03 9.32 12.11
CA ASP A 103 -5.06 9.28 11.00
C ASP A 103 -5.65 9.88 9.72
N VAL A 104 -4.79 10.51 8.95
CA VAL A 104 -5.06 11.07 7.62
C VAL A 104 -3.97 10.58 6.69
N LEU A 105 -4.34 10.14 5.50
CA LEU A 105 -3.38 9.92 4.42
C LEU A 105 -3.48 11.11 3.48
N HIS A 106 -2.48 11.99 3.53
CA HIS A 106 -2.47 13.19 2.72
C HIS A 106 -2.40 12.88 1.22
N ARG A 107 -2.89 13.81 0.40
CA ARG A 107 -2.86 13.70 -1.07
C ARG A 107 -1.45 13.53 -1.57
N HIS A 108 -1.21 12.51 -2.38
CA HIS A 108 0.08 12.21 -2.96
C HIS A 108 -0.04 11.34 -4.21
N LYS A 109 1.05 11.23 -4.94
CA LYS A 109 1.32 10.21 -5.94
C LYS A 109 2.48 9.36 -5.45
N ASP A 110 2.45 8.10 -5.79
CA ASP A 110 3.46 7.15 -5.37
C ASP A 110 4.79 7.31 -6.15
N ARG A 111 5.83 6.67 -5.62
CA ARG A 111 7.12 6.54 -6.29
C ARG A 111 7.09 5.49 -7.42
N PHE A 112 8.14 5.43 -8.22
CA PHE A 112 8.28 4.53 -9.37
C PHE A 112 7.98 3.05 -9.06
N SER A 113 8.44 2.53 -7.91
CA SER A 113 8.19 1.13 -7.52
C SER A 113 6.71 0.81 -7.28
N CYS A 114 5.85 1.82 -7.25
CA CYS A 114 4.41 1.72 -7.05
C CYS A 114 3.64 2.11 -8.32
N GLU A 115 4.22 1.84 -9.51
CA GLU A 115 3.60 2.15 -10.81
C GLU A 115 2.19 1.56 -10.90
N ILE A 116 2.07 0.26 -10.60
CA ILE A 116 0.78 -0.44 -10.48
C ILE A 116 0.63 -0.82 -9.01
N SER A 117 -0.23 -0.11 -8.34
CA SER A 117 -0.47 -0.25 -6.90
C SER A 117 -1.81 -0.86 -6.59
N THR A 118 -1.90 -1.45 -5.42
CA THR A 118 -3.19 -1.80 -4.83
C THR A 118 -3.29 -1.25 -3.42
N THR A 119 -4.51 -1.01 -2.97
CA THR A 119 -4.89 -1.00 -1.57
C THR A 119 -5.97 -2.04 -1.35
N MET A 120 -5.78 -2.93 -0.37
CA MET A 120 -6.72 -3.98 0.00
C MET A 120 -7.10 -3.80 1.46
N HIS A 121 -8.41 -3.81 1.73
CA HIS A 121 -8.91 -3.77 3.09
C HIS A 121 -8.84 -5.15 3.72
N LEU A 122 -8.18 -5.26 4.88
CA LEU A 122 -8.03 -6.51 5.62
C LEU A 122 -9.04 -6.64 6.75
N GLY A 123 -9.37 -5.55 7.44
CA GLY A 123 -10.26 -5.55 8.60
C GLY A 123 -10.24 -4.23 9.36
N GLY A 124 -10.99 -4.14 10.44
CA GLY A 124 -11.28 -2.91 11.15
C GLY A 124 -12.36 -2.08 10.44
N GLY A 125 -12.37 -0.78 10.64
CA GLY A 125 -13.38 0.10 10.02
C GLY A 125 -13.20 0.26 8.51
N CYS A 126 -14.30 0.21 7.76
CA CYS A 126 -14.30 0.45 6.31
C CYS A 126 -14.04 1.94 6.02
N TRP A 127 -12.80 2.28 5.79
CA TRP A 127 -12.31 3.65 5.60
C TRP A 127 -12.12 3.97 4.12
N PRO A 128 -12.87 4.92 3.54
CA PRO A 128 -12.79 5.23 2.13
C PRO A 128 -11.41 5.71 1.71
N ILE A 129 -11.00 5.32 0.49
CA ILE A 129 -9.92 5.97 -0.25
C ILE A 129 -10.51 6.83 -1.35
N TYR A 130 -9.89 7.97 -1.60
CA TYR A 130 -10.22 8.87 -2.71
C TYR A 130 -9.11 8.81 -3.75
N LEU A 131 -9.48 8.92 -5.00
CA LEU A 131 -8.57 8.85 -6.13
C LEU A 131 -8.98 9.88 -7.18
N GLU A 132 -8.00 10.64 -7.70
CA GLU A 132 -8.20 11.59 -8.79
C GLU A 132 -7.92 10.91 -10.13
N PRO A 133 -8.94 10.70 -10.98
CA PRO A 133 -8.74 10.04 -12.27
C PRO A 133 -7.94 10.84 -13.29
N ASP A 134 -7.92 12.17 -13.17
CA ASP A 134 -7.14 13.04 -14.04
C ASP A 134 -5.68 13.06 -13.58
N ALA A 135 -4.83 12.33 -14.30
CA ALA A 135 -3.41 12.22 -14.02
C ALA A 135 -2.63 13.56 -14.15
N SER A 136 -3.21 14.56 -14.80
CA SER A 136 -2.60 15.90 -14.93
C SER A 136 -2.72 16.73 -13.64
N LEU A 137 -3.63 16.32 -12.74
CA LEU A 137 -3.86 17.01 -11.47
C LEU A 137 -2.96 16.45 -10.35
N GLY A 138 -2.55 17.36 -9.45
CA GLY A 138 -1.58 17.03 -8.40
C GLY A 138 -0.18 16.72 -8.95
N GLY A 139 0.85 17.08 -8.24
CA GLY A 139 2.22 16.81 -8.67
C GLY A 139 3.26 17.60 -7.88
N VAL A 140 4.52 17.31 -8.15
CA VAL A 140 5.64 18.01 -7.52
C VAL A 140 5.86 19.36 -8.22
N ASP A 141 5.92 20.42 -7.44
CA ASP A 141 6.29 21.74 -7.92
C ASP A 141 7.80 21.75 -8.25
N GLU A 142 8.15 22.00 -9.51
CA GLU A 142 9.54 21.94 -10.01
C GLU A 142 10.47 22.95 -9.32
N LYS A 143 9.92 24.07 -8.82
CA LYS A 143 10.74 25.12 -8.18
C LYS A 143 11.03 24.83 -6.72
N THR A 144 10.06 24.25 -6.01
CA THR A 144 10.15 24.03 -4.55
C THR A 144 10.46 22.58 -4.17
N GLY A 145 10.26 21.62 -5.09
CA GLY A 145 10.32 20.19 -4.80
C GLY A 145 9.17 19.65 -3.93
N ASN A 146 8.24 20.51 -3.54
CA ASN A 146 7.11 20.13 -2.69
C ASN A 146 5.95 19.57 -3.52
N TYR A 147 5.23 18.62 -2.96
CA TYR A 147 3.99 18.12 -3.56
C TYR A 147 2.90 19.18 -3.48
N LYS A 148 2.31 19.54 -4.63
CA LYS A 148 1.18 20.46 -4.75
C LYS A 148 -0.10 19.66 -5.01
N PRO A 149 -0.96 19.48 -4.00
CA PRO A 149 -2.18 18.69 -4.16
C PRO A 149 -3.20 19.38 -5.06
N SER A 150 -4.01 18.58 -5.74
CA SER A 150 -5.19 19.08 -6.46
C SER A 150 -6.27 19.56 -5.48
N LYS A 151 -7.25 20.32 -6.02
CA LYS A 151 -8.46 20.71 -5.28
C LYS A 151 -9.69 19.85 -5.66
N SER A 152 -9.47 18.80 -6.44
CA SER A 152 -10.53 17.92 -6.89
C SER A 152 -11.19 17.18 -5.73
N LYS A 153 -12.47 16.86 -5.88
CA LYS A 153 -13.17 15.96 -4.95
C LYS A 153 -12.79 14.50 -5.13
N GLY A 154 -12.26 14.15 -6.31
CA GLY A 154 -11.91 12.79 -6.70
C GLY A 154 -13.09 11.81 -6.69
N VAL A 155 -12.77 10.55 -6.88
CA VAL A 155 -13.71 9.43 -6.79
C VAL A 155 -13.54 8.74 -5.43
N LYS A 156 -14.62 8.62 -4.68
CA LYS A 156 -14.65 7.91 -3.40
C LYS A 156 -14.81 6.42 -3.65
N VAL A 157 -13.90 5.61 -3.10
CA VAL A 157 -13.95 4.14 -3.16
C VAL A 157 -14.03 3.58 -1.75
N LEU A 158 -15.03 2.74 -1.49
CA LEU A 158 -15.18 1.99 -0.25
C LEU A 158 -14.91 0.52 -0.54
N LEU A 159 -14.05 -0.07 0.27
CA LEU A 159 -13.64 -1.47 0.18
C LEU A 159 -14.11 -2.22 1.42
N GLU A 160 -14.76 -3.37 1.21
CA GLU A 160 -15.04 -4.35 2.26
C GLU A 160 -13.81 -5.27 2.46
N PRO A 161 -13.70 -6.02 3.56
CA PRO A 161 -12.60 -6.96 3.77
C PRO A 161 -12.44 -7.93 2.59
N GLY A 162 -11.23 -8.00 2.05
CA GLY A 162 -10.90 -8.80 0.85
C GLY A 162 -11.10 -8.10 -0.49
N ASP A 163 -11.75 -6.92 -0.52
CA ASP A 163 -11.82 -6.06 -1.71
C ASP A 163 -10.50 -5.36 -1.97
N MET A 164 -10.22 -5.11 -3.24
CA MET A 164 -8.97 -4.48 -3.67
C MET A 164 -9.22 -3.39 -4.71
N LEU A 165 -8.67 -2.20 -4.49
CA LEU A 165 -8.54 -1.16 -5.51
C LEU A 165 -7.17 -1.34 -6.19
N VAL A 166 -7.18 -1.44 -7.52
CA VAL A 166 -5.99 -1.46 -8.38
C VAL A 166 -5.89 -0.12 -9.09
N TYR A 167 -4.74 0.52 -9.10
CA TYR A 167 -4.57 1.85 -9.70
C TYR A 167 -3.12 2.13 -10.12
N ARG A 168 -2.94 3.12 -11.01
CA ARG A 168 -1.61 3.63 -11.35
C ARG A 168 -1.15 4.61 -10.26
N GLY A 169 -0.41 4.08 -9.27
CA GLY A 169 -0.06 4.82 -8.07
C GLY A 169 0.82 6.05 -8.32
N ASN A 170 1.75 5.94 -9.26
CA ASN A 170 2.65 7.04 -9.62
C ASN A 170 2.02 8.10 -10.55
N GLU A 171 0.82 7.82 -11.11
CA GLU A 171 0.12 8.76 -11.99
C GLU A 171 -1.07 9.44 -11.31
N LEU A 172 -1.84 8.69 -10.50
CA LEU A 172 -3.10 9.15 -9.94
C LEU A 172 -2.92 9.64 -8.50
N GLU A 173 -3.31 10.88 -8.24
CA GLU A 173 -3.34 11.41 -6.87
C GLU A 173 -4.36 10.66 -6.05
N HIS A 174 -3.97 10.25 -4.84
CA HIS A 174 -4.87 9.53 -3.94
C HIS A 174 -4.65 9.93 -2.48
N TRP A 175 -5.70 9.74 -1.66
CA TRP A 175 -5.70 10.16 -0.26
C TRP A 175 -6.81 9.49 0.54
N ARG A 176 -6.76 9.66 1.85
CA ARG A 176 -7.85 9.32 2.77
C ARG A 176 -8.07 10.47 3.73
N ASP A 177 -9.33 10.84 3.96
CA ASP A 177 -9.70 11.82 4.96
C ASP A 177 -9.53 11.23 6.37
N LYS A 178 -9.80 12.01 7.40
CA LYS A 178 -9.61 11.59 8.80
C LYS A 178 -10.36 10.29 9.13
N LEU A 179 -9.63 9.29 9.64
CA LEU A 179 -10.21 8.02 10.10
C LEU A 179 -11.06 8.26 11.35
N THR A 180 -12.32 7.81 11.32
CA THR A 180 -13.27 7.94 12.42
C THR A 180 -13.46 6.67 13.23
N PHE A 181 -13.06 5.52 12.69
CA PHE A 181 -13.06 4.22 13.39
C PHE A 181 -11.82 4.07 14.28
N ASP A 182 -11.84 3.12 15.20
CA ASP A 182 -10.72 2.90 16.13
C ASP A 182 -9.46 2.45 15.39
N ASP A 183 -9.61 1.57 14.40
CA ASP A 183 -8.53 1.15 13.53
C ASP A 183 -9.01 0.78 12.11
N CYS A 184 -8.06 0.59 11.20
CA CYS A 184 -8.27 0.11 9.85
C CYS A 184 -6.98 -0.57 9.34
N GLY A 185 -7.05 -1.86 9.06
CA GLY A 185 -5.94 -2.64 8.50
C GLY A 185 -5.95 -2.63 6.97
N GLN A 186 -4.85 -2.20 6.39
CA GLN A 186 -4.66 -2.14 4.93
C GLN A 186 -3.34 -2.80 4.54
N VAL A 187 -3.35 -3.46 3.38
CA VAL A 187 -2.13 -3.87 2.69
C VAL A 187 -2.06 -3.24 1.31
N PHE A 188 -0.88 -2.77 0.96
CA PHE A 188 -0.53 -2.19 -0.33
C PHE A 188 0.44 -3.15 -1.03
N LEU A 189 0.13 -3.53 -2.27
CA LEU A 189 0.93 -4.43 -3.06
C LEU A 189 1.38 -3.68 -4.32
N HIS A 190 2.68 -3.70 -4.59
CA HIS A 190 3.28 -2.84 -5.60
C HIS A 190 3.98 -3.63 -6.68
N TYR A 191 3.74 -3.23 -7.93
CA TYR A 191 4.25 -3.88 -9.14
C TYR A 191 4.75 -2.83 -10.12
N ASN A 192 5.63 -3.25 -11.04
CA ASN A 192 5.93 -2.51 -12.26
C ASN A 192 5.45 -3.29 -13.49
N ASN A 193 5.01 -2.58 -14.52
CA ASN A 193 4.86 -3.17 -15.84
C ASN A 193 6.23 -3.57 -16.38
N VAL A 194 6.39 -4.80 -16.88
CA VAL A 194 7.66 -5.32 -17.41
C VAL A 194 8.22 -4.48 -18.57
N GLU A 195 7.33 -3.81 -19.32
CA GLU A 195 7.70 -2.95 -20.45
C GLU A 195 8.16 -1.55 -20.00
N THR A 196 7.96 -1.17 -18.75
CA THR A 196 8.39 0.14 -18.25
C THR A 196 9.89 0.19 -18.05
N LYS A 197 10.53 1.21 -18.62
CA LYS A 197 12.00 1.40 -18.49
C LYS A 197 12.41 1.41 -17.02
N GLY A 198 13.39 0.59 -16.65
CA GLY A 198 13.89 0.45 -15.29
C GLY A 198 13.12 -0.57 -14.42
N SER A 199 12.05 -1.20 -14.94
CA SER A 199 11.28 -2.18 -14.18
C SER A 199 12.07 -3.45 -13.87
N LYS A 200 12.95 -3.87 -14.79
CA LYS A 200 13.79 -5.07 -14.64
C LYS A 200 14.80 -4.91 -13.48
N GLU A 201 15.39 -3.75 -13.37
CA GLU A 201 16.33 -3.40 -12.29
C GLU A 201 15.61 -3.16 -10.94
N ASN A 202 14.28 -2.98 -10.98
CA ASN A 202 13.46 -2.70 -9.81
C ASN A 202 12.70 -3.93 -9.26
N ILE A 203 12.92 -5.11 -9.82
CA ILE A 203 12.34 -6.35 -9.30
C ILE A 203 12.67 -6.48 -7.81
N TYR A 204 11.64 -6.84 -7.00
CA TYR A 204 11.68 -6.91 -5.53
C TYR A 204 12.12 -5.59 -4.87
N ASP A 205 11.84 -4.45 -5.54
CA ASP A 205 12.27 -3.12 -5.08
C ASP A 205 13.81 -3.06 -4.88
N ARG A 206 14.55 -3.68 -5.80
CA ARG A 206 16.03 -3.85 -5.83
C ARG A 206 16.61 -4.73 -4.73
N ARG A 207 15.80 -5.48 -3.99
CA ARG A 207 16.28 -6.49 -3.06
C ARG A 207 16.61 -7.79 -3.80
N PRO A 208 17.45 -8.68 -3.23
CA PRO A 208 17.74 -9.99 -3.82
C PRO A 208 16.50 -10.88 -4.00
N HIS A 209 15.55 -10.81 -3.06
CA HIS A 209 14.25 -11.51 -3.09
C HIS A 209 13.24 -10.83 -2.16
N LEU A 210 11.99 -11.26 -2.23
CA LEU A 210 10.91 -10.83 -1.35
C LEU A 210 11.17 -11.22 0.12
N GLY A 211 10.51 -10.57 1.08
CA GLY A 211 10.63 -10.82 2.52
C GLY A 211 11.83 -10.18 3.20
N LEU A 212 12.75 -9.55 2.45
CA LEU A 212 13.90 -8.85 3.00
C LEU A 212 13.58 -7.38 3.33
N PRO A 213 14.14 -6.82 4.39
CA PRO A 213 13.96 -5.41 4.73
C PRO A 213 14.59 -4.47 3.69
N ALA A 214 14.19 -3.18 3.74
CA ALA A 214 14.55 -2.18 2.74
C ALA A 214 16.07 -1.94 2.59
N TRP A 215 16.84 -2.13 3.65
CA TRP A 215 18.30 -1.91 3.63
C TRP A 215 19.10 -3.00 2.88
N PHE A 216 18.46 -4.11 2.46
CA PHE A 216 19.06 -5.10 1.54
C PHE A 216 19.08 -4.64 0.08
N LYS A 217 18.61 -3.46 -0.27
CA LYS A 217 18.65 -2.94 -1.63
C LYS A 217 20.09 -2.83 -2.14
N LYS A 218 20.27 -3.23 -3.39
CA LYS A 218 21.54 -3.08 -4.14
C LYS A 218 21.62 -1.72 -4.82
#